data_8af6f5f381f97ac61dca0ed3b7c4a882
#
_entry.id   8af6f5f381f97ac61dca0ed3b7c4a882
#
_cell.length_a   1.000
_cell.length_b   1.000
_cell.length_c   1.000
_cell.angle_alpha   90.00
_cell.angle_beta   90.00
_cell.angle_gamma   90.00
#
_symmetry.space_group_name_H-M   'P 1'
#
loop_
_entity.id
_entity.type
_entity.pdbx_description
1 polymer ?
#
loop_
_entity_poly.entity_id
_entity_poly.type
_entity_poly.pdbx_seq_one_letter_code
_entity_poly.pdbx_strand_id
1 'polypeptide(L)'
;MDMMQSPEQDEIERTVASFLAEKFPVRGHGHSFERTEPEIADELWQECCNLGWLSLGLSEDVGGVGYGLAEEAILFRELGRGLAPGPFLPGVLAAHVAAAAGDKDLVSRIISGEVRVALATPLNAIDASESFSGEVSLLHTEKAEYAVMVTANTTAIYPITSVVIGEVDSVDISVAIGRAEFVNVPALHLVDSITTSLFERALILAASLSVGMAIEVMRISVEYSKTREQFGKPIGSFQALKTYAAYMASRCELAESQLFFAALAVEANFESARSEALAARFNAIEAARMNGEHAIQIHGGYGYTTEYTPYRFVTRNHVIERIISLRSAVLDAI
;
A
#
# COMPACT_ATOMS: atom_id res chain seq x y z
N MET A 1 -13.29 4.32 22.56
CA MET A 1 -12.84 4.19 21.17
C MET A 1 -14.05 3.72 20.37
N ASP A 2 -14.50 4.51 19.42
CA ASP A 2 -15.56 4.12 18.49
C ASP A 2 -14.90 3.56 17.22
N MET A 3 -15.29 2.35 16.82
CA MET A 3 -14.79 1.70 15.61
C MET A 3 -15.75 1.85 14.42
N MET A 4 -16.87 2.55 14.62
CA MET A 4 -17.78 2.89 13.53
C MET A 4 -17.23 4.10 12.78
N GLN A 5 -17.26 4.04 11.44
CA GLN A 5 -16.85 5.19 10.63
C GLN A 5 -17.71 6.41 10.93
N SER A 6 -17.07 7.57 11.01
CA SER A 6 -17.77 8.85 11.11
C SER A 6 -18.36 9.26 9.75
N PRO A 7 -19.32 10.20 9.71
CA PRO A 7 -19.81 10.73 8.44
C PRO A 7 -18.73 11.35 7.54
N GLU A 8 -17.70 11.93 8.14
CA GLU A 8 -16.53 12.46 7.40
C GLU A 8 -15.69 11.34 6.79
N GLN A 9 -15.46 10.26 7.52
CA GLN A 9 -14.77 9.06 7.02
C GLN A 9 -15.53 8.41 5.88
N ASP A 10 -16.87 8.31 5.98
CA ASP A 10 -17.73 7.83 4.89
C ASP A 10 -17.65 8.73 3.65
N GLU A 11 -17.48 10.06 3.81
CA GLU A 11 -17.31 10.99 2.69
C GLU A 11 -15.96 10.81 2.01
N ILE A 12 -14.88 10.65 2.79
CA ILE A 12 -13.53 10.34 2.26
C ILE A 12 -13.61 9.06 1.43
N GLU A 13 -14.15 7.97 1.98
CA GLU A 13 -14.30 6.70 1.28
C GLU A 13 -15.04 6.87 -0.05
N ARG A 14 -16.23 7.49 -0.03
CA ARG A 14 -17.06 7.67 -1.24
C ARG A 14 -16.36 8.51 -2.31
N THR A 15 -15.69 9.58 -1.90
CA THR A 15 -15.00 10.49 -2.81
C THR A 15 -13.82 9.79 -3.48
N VAL A 16 -12.98 9.10 -2.69
CA VAL A 16 -11.83 8.35 -3.20
C VAL A 16 -12.28 7.20 -4.10
N ALA A 17 -13.29 6.41 -3.67
CA ALA A 17 -13.81 5.30 -4.45
C ALA A 17 -14.37 5.77 -5.81
N SER A 18 -15.12 6.89 -5.83
CA SER A 18 -15.66 7.46 -7.08
C SER A 18 -14.56 7.92 -8.03
N PHE A 19 -13.54 8.60 -7.49
CA PHE A 19 -12.39 9.05 -8.27
C PHE A 19 -11.62 7.87 -8.88
N LEU A 20 -11.35 6.84 -8.07
CA LEU A 20 -10.63 5.65 -8.52
C LEU A 20 -11.42 4.88 -9.58
N ALA A 21 -12.73 4.74 -9.43
CA ALA A 21 -13.57 4.08 -10.42
C ALA A 21 -13.56 4.80 -11.78
N GLU A 22 -13.46 6.12 -11.78
CA GLU A 22 -13.39 6.93 -13.00
C GLU A 22 -11.98 6.94 -13.61
N LYS A 23 -10.96 7.22 -12.81
CA LYS A 23 -9.59 7.50 -13.29
C LYS A 23 -8.69 6.26 -13.35
N PHE A 24 -8.90 5.28 -12.46
CA PHE A 24 -8.11 4.06 -12.35
C PHE A 24 -8.96 2.80 -12.50
N PRO A 25 -9.73 2.63 -13.57
CA PRO A 25 -10.57 1.45 -13.72
C PRO A 25 -9.71 0.19 -13.76
N VAL A 26 -9.96 -0.73 -12.84
CA VAL A 26 -9.24 -2.02 -12.78
C VAL A 26 -9.65 -2.87 -13.97
N ARG A 27 -8.72 -3.05 -14.92
CA ARG A 27 -8.92 -3.86 -16.14
C ARG A 27 -7.80 -4.88 -16.27
N GLY A 28 -8.03 -5.94 -17.05
CA GLY A 28 -6.96 -6.81 -17.51
C GLY A 28 -5.98 -6.06 -18.42
N HIS A 29 -4.75 -6.54 -18.49
CA HIS A 29 -3.69 -5.92 -19.34
C HIS A 29 -3.75 -6.41 -20.81
N GLY A 30 -4.78 -7.16 -21.20
CA GLY A 30 -4.81 -7.81 -22.51
C GLY A 30 -3.69 -8.85 -22.64
N HIS A 31 -2.92 -8.81 -23.72
CA HIS A 31 -1.82 -9.77 -23.97
C HIS A 31 -0.43 -9.26 -23.56
N SER A 32 -0.34 -8.09 -22.90
CA SER A 32 0.97 -7.52 -22.51
C SER A 32 1.42 -8.06 -21.17
N PHE A 33 2.70 -8.47 -21.11
CA PHE A 33 3.43 -8.80 -19.89
C PHE A 33 4.57 -7.81 -19.63
N GLU A 34 4.69 -6.76 -20.45
CA GLU A 34 5.69 -5.73 -20.33
C GLU A 34 5.02 -4.40 -20.01
N ARG A 35 5.68 -3.61 -19.17
CA ARG A 35 5.24 -2.26 -18.87
C ARG A 35 5.62 -1.33 -20.02
N THR A 36 4.61 -0.81 -20.70
CA THR A 36 4.76 0.08 -21.86
C THR A 36 4.43 1.54 -21.54
N GLU A 37 3.85 1.79 -20.38
CA GLU A 37 3.42 3.11 -19.92
C GLU A 37 4.02 3.43 -18.55
N PRO A 38 4.15 4.72 -18.18
CA PRO A 38 4.57 5.11 -16.83
C PRO A 38 3.60 4.57 -15.78
N GLU A 39 4.09 4.41 -14.53
CA GLU A 39 3.25 3.94 -13.42
C GLU A 39 1.99 4.80 -13.26
N ILE A 40 2.16 6.11 -13.31
CA ILE A 40 1.08 7.09 -13.26
C ILE A 40 1.40 8.28 -14.16
N ALA A 41 0.44 8.71 -14.96
CA ALA A 41 0.57 9.92 -15.77
C ALA A 41 0.75 11.16 -14.88
N ASP A 42 1.56 12.13 -15.32
CA ASP A 42 1.90 13.30 -14.51
C ASP A 42 0.66 14.15 -14.16
N GLU A 43 -0.28 14.28 -15.09
CA GLU A 43 -1.52 15.02 -14.87
C GLU A 43 -2.37 14.35 -13.78
N LEU A 44 -2.44 13.02 -13.80
CA LEU A 44 -3.22 12.26 -12.83
C LEU A 44 -2.54 12.23 -11.46
N TRP A 45 -1.21 12.16 -11.43
CA TRP A 45 -0.44 12.33 -10.20
C TRP A 45 -0.72 13.69 -9.55
N GLN A 46 -0.65 14.76 -10.36
CA GLN A 46 -0.92 16.11 -9.88
C GLN A 46 -2.37 16.29 -9.40
N GLU A 47 -3.34 15.66 -10.06
CA GLU A 47 -4.75 15.66 -9.63
C GLU A 47 -4.90 15.01 -8.25
N CYS A 48 -4.26 13.86 -8.00
CA CYS A 48 -4.26 13.20 -6.69
C CYS A 48 -3.57 14.04 -5.61
N CYS A 49 -2.45 14.70 -5.91
CA CYS A 49 -1.77 15.60 -4.97
C CYS A 49 -2.65 16.80 -4.63
N ASN A 50 -3.32 17.40 -5.61
CA ASN A 50 -4.24 18.52 -5.41
C ASN A 50 -5.47 18.15 -4.58
N LEU A 51 -5.87 16.88 -4.58
CA LEU A 51 -6.91 16.34 -3.70
C LEU A 51 -6.43 16.09 -2.26
N GLY A 52 -5.15 16.36 -1.96
CA GLY A 52 -4.59 16.22 -0.62
C GLY A 52 -4.22 14.81 -0.22
N TRP A 53 -4.10 13.86 -1.17
CA TRP A 53 -3.84 12.45 -0.85
C TRP A 53 -2.49 12.20 -0.18
N LEU A 54 -1.50 13.07 -0.42
CA LEU A 54 -0.19 12.99 0.25
C LEU A 54 -0.10 13.77 1.55
N SER A 55 -1.12 14.57 1.87
CA SER A 55 -1.11 15.47 3.03
C SER A 55 -2.21 15.20 4.05
N LEU A 56 -3.01 14.15 3.83
CA LEU A 56 -4.23 13.87 4.59
C LEU A 56 -3.98 13.80 6.10
N GLY A 57 -3.00 13.02 6.54
CA GLY A 57 -2.66 12.80 7.94
C GLY A 57 -1.58 13.75 8.50
N LEU A 58 -1.11 14.71 7.71
CA LEU A 58 -0.17 15.72 8.20
C LEU A 58 -0.92 16.83 8.92
N SER A 59 -0.27 17.43 9.92
CA SER A 59 -0.83 18.57 10.63
C SER A 59 -0.91 19.84 9.75
N GLU A 60 -1.87 20.72 10.04
CA GLU A 60 -2.10 21.96 9.29
C GLU A 60 -0.90 22.91 9.31
N ASP A 61 -0.09 22.91 10.38
CA ASP A 61 1.08 23.77 10.53
C ASP A 61 2.24 23.45 9.57
N VAL A 62 2.21 22.27 8.94
CA VAL A 62 3.13 21.86 7.88
C VAL A 62 2.47 21.78 6.50
N GLY A 63 1.24 22.26 6.37
CA GLY A 63 0.48 22.27 5.12
C GLY A 63 -0.37 21.02 4.89
N GLY A 64 -0.61 20.23 5.92
CA GLY A 64 -1.49 19.07 5.90
C GLY A 64 -2.96 19.39 6.05
N VAL A 65 -3.81 18.37 5.95
CA VAL A 65 -5.26 18.47 6.12
C VAL A 65 -5.68 18.30 7.58
N GLY A 66 -4.83 17.68 8.42
CA GLY A 66 -5.06 17.55 9.85
C GLY A 66 -5.91 16.34 10.26
N TYR A 67 -6.15 15.38 9.36
CA TYR A 67 -6.80 14.12 9.71
C TYR A 67 -5.84 13.14 10.41
N GLY A 68 -6.37 11.99 10.82
CA GLY A 68 -5.61 10.96 11.51
C GLY A 68 -5.13 9.82 10.63
N LEU A 69 -4.52 8.83 11.27
CA LEU A 69 -4.07 7.59 10.62
C LEU A 69 -5.25 6.72 10.16
N ALA A 70 -6.41 6.83 10.83
CA ALA A 70 -7.62 6.13 10.43
C ALA A 70 -8.13 6.60 9.06
N GLU A 71 -8.11 7.90 8.78
CA GLU A 71 -8.49 8.47 7.48
C GLU A 71 -7.46 8.14 6.40
N GLU A 72 -6.17 8.18 6.73
CA GLU A 72 -5.14 7.67 5.81
C GLU A 72 -5.36 6.18 5.49
N ALA A 73 -5.73 5.36 6.48
CA ALA A 73 -6.01 3.95 6.26
C ALA A 73 -7.21 3.74 5.32
N ILE A 74 -8.25 4.58 5.42
CA ILE A 74 -9.38 4.56 4.48
C ILE A 74 -8.91 4.89 3.06
N LEU A 75 -8.14 5.96 2.87
CA LEU A 75 -7.57 6.32 1.57
C LEU A 75 -6.78 5.15 0.99
N PHE A 76 -5.86 4.58 1.76
CA PHE A 76 -5.01 3.48 1.29
C PHE A 76 -5.78 2.19 1.04
N ARG A 77 -6.86 1.92 1.78
CA ARG A 77 -7.78 0.82 1.49
C ARG A 77 -8.42 0.98 0.11
N GLU A 78 -8.91 2.17 -0.20
CA GLU A 78 -9.50 2.44 -1.52
C GLU A 78 -8.44 2.39 -2.65
N LEU A 79 -7.21 2.92 -2.42
CA LEU A 79 -6.09 2.75 -3.36
C LEU A 79 -5.80 1.26 -3.64
N GLY A 80 -5.87 0.41 -2.62
CA GLY A 80 -5.74 -1.04 -2.76
C GLY A 80 -6.88 -1.65 -3.58
N ARG A 81 -8.13 -1.24 -3.36
CA ARG A 81 -9.29 -1.70 -4.14
C ARG A 81 -9.16 -1.34 -5.62
N GLY A 82 -8.70 -0.12 -5.89
CA GLY A 82 -8.48 0.36 -7.26
C GLY A 82 -7.20 -0.15 -7.91
N LEU A 83 -6.32 -0.89 -7.20
CA LEU A 83 -4.95 -1.19 -7.64
C LEU A 83 -4.24 0.07 -8.15
N ALA A 84 -4.49 1.20 -7.49
CA ALA A 84 -3.99 2.50 -7.93
C ALA A 84 -2.46 2.47 -8.09
N PRO A 85 -1.94 2.84 -9.26
CA PRO A 85 -0.50 2.90 -9.49
C PRO A 85 0.07 4.21 -8.95
N GLY A 86 1.37 4.21 -8.65
CA GLY A 86 2.08 5.42 -8.24
C GLY A 86 2.59 5.41 -6.80
N PRO A 87 3.48 6.35 -6.47
CA PRO A 87 4.27 6.36 -5.24
C PRO A 87 3.52 6.98 -4.04
N PHE A 88 2.23 6.61 -3.83
CA PHE A 88 1.44 7.18 -2.73
C PHE A 88 2.03 6.82 -1.36
N LEU A 89 2.33 5.53 -1.13
CA LEU A 89 2.87 5.08 0.15
C LEU A 89 4.21 5.75 0.50
N PRO A 90 5.24 5.69 -0.36
CA PRO A 90 6.49 6.36 -0.05
C PRO A 90 6.35 7.89 0.02
N GLY A 91 5.46 8.49 -0.76
CA GLY A 91 5.19 9.94 -0.70
C GLY A 91 4.65 10.35 0.66
N VAL A 92 3.60 9.68 1.17
CA VAL A 92 3.05 9.94 2.50
C VAL A 92 4.09 9.71 3.60
N LEU A 93 4.81 8.59 3.56
CA LEU A 93 5.82 8.30 4.58
C LEU A 93 6.96 9.32 4.58
N ALA A 94 7.45 9.73 3.40
CA ALA A 94 8.50 10.74 3.31
C ALA A 94 8.02 12.13 3.77
N ALA A 95 6.77 12.49 3.49
CA ALA A 95 6.19 13.74 3.98
C ALA A 95 6.13 13.77 5.52
N HIS A 96 5.75 12.66 6.15
CA HIS A 96 5.79 12.53 7.62
C HIS A 96 7.22 12.57 8.18
N VAL A 97 8.21 11.98 7.50
CA VAL A 97 9.63 12.05 7.91
C VAL A 97 10.13 13.50 7.83
N ALA A 98 9.87 14.17 6.71
CA ALA A 98 10.27 15.57 6.51
C ALA A 98 9.62 16.49 7.57
N ALA A 99 8.34 16.26 7.87
CA ALA A 99 7.62 16.99 8.92
C ALA A 99 8.23 16.75 10.31
N ALA A 100 8.55 15.51 10.67
CA ALA A 100 9.22 15.16 11.92
C ALA A 100 10.63 15.77 12.03
N ALA A 101 11.34 15.90 10.91
CA ALA A 101 12.63 16.58 10.84
C ALA A 101 12.53 18.12 10.80
N GLY A 102 11.33 18.70 10.70
CA GLY A 102 11.09 20.14 10.63
C GLY A 102 11.38 20.77 9.26
N ASP A 103 11.54 19.96 8.21
CA ASP A 103 11.80 20.41 6.84
C ASP A 103 10.50 20.71 6.08
N LYS A 104 9.94 21.89 6.34
CA LYS A 104 8.68 22.34 5.72
C LYS A 104 8.79 22.54 4.20
N ASP A 105 9.98 22.85 3.68
CA ASP A 105 10.21 22.99 2.24
C ASP A 105 10.05 21.64 1.54
N LEU A 106 10.72 20.61 2.04
CA LEU A 106 10.60 19.26 1.49
C LEU A 106 9.18 18.72 1.64
N VAL A 107 8.50 18.96 2.78
CA VAL A 107 7.07 18.61 2.93
C VAL A 107 6.26 19.24 1.81
N SER A 108 6.38 20.55 1.59
CA SER A 108 5.63 21.27 0.55
C SER A 108 5.87 20.69 -0.85
N ARG A 109 7.11 20.39 -1.19
CA ARG A 109 7.48 19.82 -2.49
C ARG A 109 6.98 18.38 -2.70
N ILE A 110 6.93 17.59 -1.62
CA ILE A 110 6.38 16.23 -1.69
C ILE A 110 4.85 16.28 -1.85
N ILE A 111 4.16 17.02 -0.97
CA ILE A 111 2.69 17.03 -0.99
C ILE A 111 2.10 17.71 -2.22
N SER A 112 2.82 18.66 -2.83
CA SER A 112 2.45 19.25 -4.12
C SER A 112 2.69 18.32 -5.32
N GLY A 113 3.40 17.20 -5.12
CA GLY A 113 3.74 16.27 -6.20
C GLY A 113 4.93 16.69 -7.06
N GLU A 114 5.61 17.80 -6.72
CA GLU A 114 6.85 18.24 -7.40
C GLU A 114 7.95 17.19 -7.27
N VAL A 115 8.08 16.59 -6.08
CA VAL A 115 9.06 15.56 -5.75
C VAL A 115 8.37 14.20 -5.62
N ARG A 116 8.89 13.19 -6.34
CA ARG A 116 8.49 11.80 -6.18
C ARG A 116 9.52 11.05 -5.32
N VAL A 117 9.02 10.12 -4.52
CA VAL A 117 9.82 9.34 -3.59
C VAL A 117 9.63 7.86 -3.86
N ALA A 118 10.72 7.10 -3.91
CA ALA A 118 10.69 5.64 -3.95
C ALA A 118 10.63 5.05 -2.54
N LEU A 119 10.14 3.83 -2.40
CA LEU A 119 10.23 3.08 -1.16
C LEU A 119 11.47 2.18 -1.21
N ALA A 120 12.42 2.39 -0.30
CA ALA A 120 13.59 1.54 -0.17
C ALA A 120 13.38 0.46 0.89
N THR A 121 13.66 -0.79 0.51
CA THR A 121 13.69 -1.93 1.42
C THR A 121 15.11 -2.47 1.45
N PRO A 122 15.81 -2.42 2.61
CA PRO A 122 17.14 -2.97 2.72
C PRO A 122 17.11 -4.51 2.63
N LEU A 123 18.05 -5.10 1.87
CA LEU A 123 18.07 -6.55 1.67
C LEU A 123 18.91 -7.27 2.73
N ASN A 124 19.97 -6.62 3.23
CA ASN A 124 20.97 -7.22 4.13
C ASN A 124 21.21 -6.41 5.42
N ALA A 125 20.57 -5.26 5.59
CA ALA A 125 20.65 -4.42 6.78
C ALA A 125 19.36 -4.47 7.59
N ILE A 126 19.45 -4.17 8.89
CA ILE A 126 18.32 -4.19 9.81
C ILE A 126 17.69 -2.79 9.92
N ASP A 127 18.51 -1.74 10.00
CA ASP A 127 18.06 -0.36 10.23
C ASP A 127 18.61 0.65 9.20
N ALA A 128 17.87 1.74 9.03
CA ALA A 128 18.36 2.92 8.34
C ALA A 128 19.39 3.65 9.21
N SER A 129 20.31 4.39 8.59
CA SER A 129 21.43 5.05 9.27
C SER A 129 21.77 6.40 8.63
N GLU A 130 22.56 7.24 9.34
CA GLU A 130 23.02 8.55 8.83
C GLU A 130 23.79 8.44 7.49
N SER A 131 24.50 7.34 7.28
CA SER A 131 25.15 7.03 6.02
C SER A 131 24.96 5.55 5.74
N PHE A 132 24.15 5.23 4.74
CA PHE A 132 23.77 3.84 4.45
C PHE A 132 24.66 3.23 3.36
N SER A 133 25.10 2.00 3.62
CA SER A 133 25.78 1.15 2.63
C SER A 133 25.13 -0.23 2.63
N GLY A 134 24.76 -0.71 1.46
CA GLY A 134 24.17 -2.03 1.27
C GLY A 134 23.24 -2.11 0.07
N GLU A 135 22.82 -3.32 -0.24
CA GLU A 135 21.82 -3.56 -1.30
C GLU A 135 20.42 -3.18 -0.84
N VAL A 136 19.70 -2.50 -1.72
CA VAL A 136 18.31 -2.10 -1.52
C VAL A 136 17.44 -2.50 -2.70
N SER A 137 16.22 -2.93 -2.41
CA SER A 137 15.14 -2.99 -3.38
C SER A 137 14.36 -1.69 -3.32
N LEU A 138 14.09 -1.11 -4.49
CA LEU A 138 13.36 0.16 -4.62
C LEU A 138 12.05 -0.08 -5.33
N LEU A 139 10.96 0.41 -4.75
CA LEU A 139 9.63 0.40 -5.35
C LEU A 139 9.26 1.82 -5.78
N HIS A 140 8.59 1.97 -6.93
CA HIS A 140 8.20 3.26 -7.50
C HIS A 140 9.42 4.14 -7.87
N THR A 141 10.32 3.59 -8.67
CA THR A 141 11.58 4.26 -9.04
C THR A 141 11.42 5.35 -10.11
N GLU A 142 10.27 5.41 -10.79
CA GLU A 142 10.06 6.38 -11.87
C GLU A 142 10.06 7.81 -11.36
N LYS A 143 10.96 8.63 -11.90
CA LYS A 143 11.12 10.05 -11.54
C LYS A 143 11.36 10.32 -10.04
N ALA A 144 11.75 9.29 -9.27
CA ALA A 144 12.03 9.46 -7.86
C ALA A 144 13.37 10.18 -7.65
N GLU A 145 13.35 11.26 -6.87
CA GLU A 145 14.55 12.00 -6.46
C GLU A 145 15.11 11.48 -5.14
N TYR A 146 14.24 10.94 -4.30
CA TYR A 146 14.56 10.41 -2.98
C TYR A 146 14.03 9.00 -2.82
N ALA A 147 14.58 8.29 -1.85
CA ALA A 147 14.03 7.04 -1.36
C ALA A 147 13.78 7.14 0.15
N VAL A 148 12.60 6.75 0.60
CA VAL A 148 12.30 6.58 2.03
C VAL A 148 12.53 5.14 2.43
N MET A 149 13.30 4.93 3.49
CA MET A 149 13.58 3.62 4.10
C MET A 149 12.97 3.61 5.49
N VAL A 150 11.99 2.73 5.71
CA VAL A 150 11.30 2.60 6.99
C VAL A 150 11.70 1.27 7.62
N THR A 151 12.27 1.34 8.82
CA THR A 151 12.64 0.16 9.62
C THR A 151 12.05 0.26 11.02
N ALA A 152 12.17 -0.81 11.79
CA ALA A 152 11.56 -0.89 13.11
C ALA A 152 12.04 0.19 14.09
N ASN A 153 13.29 0.61 13.99
CA ASN A 153 13.90 1.56 14.93
C ASN A 153 14.12 2.94 14.32
N THR A 154 14.43 3.01 13.03
CA THR A 154 14.78 4.26 12.34
C THR A 154 14.09 4.37 10.99
N THR A 155 13.78 5.60 10.59
CA THR A 155 13.29 5.91 9.24
C THR A 155 14.14 7.03 8.65
N ALA A 156 14.52 6.89 7.39
CA ALA A 156 15.39 7.86 6.72
C ALA A 156 14.93 8.19 5.30
N ILE A 157 15.27 9.39 4.85
CA ILE A 157 15.17 9.81 3.45
C ILE A 157 16.59 9.90 2.87
N TYR A 158 16.82 9.22 1.76
CA TYR A 158 18.10 9.23 1.03
C TYR A 158 17.93 9.86 -0.35
N PRO A 159 18.82 10.78 -0.78
CA PRO A 159 18.86 11.25 -2.15
C PRO A 159 19.35 10.11 -3.07
N ILE A 160 18.65 9.85 -4.16
CA ILE A 160 18.97 8.76 -5.09
C ILE A 160 19.30 9.23 -6.52
N THR A 161 19.35 10.51 -6.78
CA THR A 161 19.61 11.06 -8.11
C THR A 161 21.00 10.69 -8.67
N SER A 162 21.97 10.40 -7.80
CA SER A 162 23.30 9.93 -8.16
C SER A 162 23.51 8.42 -8.02
N VAL A 163 22.49 7.68 -7.60
CA VAL A 163 22.53 6.23 -7.41
C VAL A 163 22.15 5.53 -8.71
N VAL A 164 22.96 4.56 -9.11
CA VAL A 164 22.64 3.72 -10.27
C VAL A 164 21.60 2.67 -9.87
N ILE A 165 20.43 2.77 -10.47
CA ILE A 165 19.32 1.86 -10.22
C ILE A 165 19.19 0.92 -11.41
N GLY A 166 19.39 -0.37 -11.19
CA GLY A 166 19.11 -1.42 -12.16
C GLY A 166 17.62 -1.78 -12.13
N GLU A 167 16.96 -1.77 -13.29
CA GLU A 167 15.58 -2.24 -13.38
C GLU A 167 15.47 -3.73 -13.09
N VAL A 168 14.37 -4.12 -12.46
CA VAL A 168 14.05 -5.51 -12.13
C VAL A 168 12.68 -5.84 -12.68
N ASP A 169 12.56 -6.97 -13.37
CA ASP A 169 11.28 -7.47 -13.86
C ASP A 169 10.34 -7.72 -12.68
N SER A 170 9.21 -7.03 -12.71
CA SER A 170 8.17 -7.16 -11.69
C SER A 170 7.11 -8.16 -12.12
N VAL A 171 6.65 -9.00 -11.19
CA VAL A 171 5.46 -9.84 -11.42
C VAL A 171 4.20 -8.98 -11.58
N ASP A 172 4.18 -7.76 -11.06
CA ASP A 172 3.17 -6.75 -11.32
C ASP A 172 3.75 -5.68 -12.25
N ILE A 173 3.40 -5.75 -13.53
CA ILE A 173 3.88 -4.82 -14.55
C ILE A 173 3.45 -3.36 -14.36
N SER A 174 2.49 -3.09 -13.47
CA SER A 174 2.04 -1.73 -13.16
C SER A 174 2.89 -1.04 -12.08
N VAL A 175 3.96 -1.69 -11.58
CA VAL A 175 4.85 -1.16 -10.55
C VAL A 175 6.30 -1.23 -11.00
N ALA A 176 7.00 -0.09 -10.98
CA ALA A 176 8.44 -0.02 -11.26
C ALA A 176 9.23 -0.49 -10.05
N ILE A 177 10.02 -1.54 -10.25
CA ILE A 177 10.93 -2.07 -9.23
C ILE A 177 12.36 -1.89 -9.72
N GLY A 178 13.23 -1.43 -8.83
CA GLY A 178 14.66 -1.33 -9.06
C GLY A 178 15.47 -2.00 -7.97
N ARG A 179 16.72 -2.26 -8.26
CA ARG A 179 17.73 -2.69 -7.29
C ARG A 179 18.93 -1.76 -7.39
N ALA A 180 19.46 -1.37 -6.25
CA ALA A 180 20.64 -0.52 -6.17
C ALA A 180 21.56 -0.96 -5.04
N GLU A 181 22.85 -0.64 -5.20
CA GLU A 181 23.82 -0.70 -4.11
C GLU A 181 24.07 0.74 -3.62
N PHE A 182 23.73 1.01 -2.40
CA PHE A 182 24.05 2.27 -1.74
C PHE A 182 25.47 2.16 -1.18
N VAL A 183 26.32 3.14 -1.48
CA VAL A 183 27.71 3.19 -0.99
C VAL A 183 27.91 4.51 -0.27
N ASN A 184 27.89 4.50 1.06
CA ASN A 184 28.00 5.68 1.90
C ASN A 184 27.03 6.81 1.50
N VAL A 185 25.78 6.45 1.17
CA VAL A 185 24.75 7.44 0.80
C VAL A 185 24.31 8.15 2.08
N PRO A 186 24.54 9.46 2.21
CA PRO A 186 24.13 10.19 3.41
C PRO A 186 22.60 10.36 3.43
N ALA A 187 22.02 10.16 4.60
CA ALA A 187 20.62 10.47 4.81
C ALA A 187 20.42 12.00 4.74
N LEU A 188 19.40 12.44 4.02
CA LEU A 188 18.93 13.83 4.11
C LEU A 188 18.28 14.07 5.48
N HIS A 189 17.44 13.12 5.89
CA HIS A 189 16.82 13.09 7.21
C HIS A 189 16.87 11.68 7.77
N LEU A 190 17.11 11.55 9.07
CA LEU A 190 17.02 10.33 9.85
C LEU A 190 16.20 10.65 11.10
N VAL A 191 15.14 9.90 11.35
CA VAL A 191 14.25 10.05 12.50
C VAL A 191 14.09 8.73 13.24
N ASP A 192 13.82 8.81 14.53
CA ASP A 192 13.51 7.66 15.36
C ASP A 192 12.08 7.18 15.09
N SER A 193 11.93 5.93 14.63
CA SER A 193 10.63 5.37 14.28
C SER A 193 9.75 5.08 15.51
N ILE A 194 10.37 4.88 16.69
CA ILE A 194 9.63 4.58 17.92
C ILE A 194 8.90 5.82 18.42
N THR A 195 9.61 6.96 18.48
CA THR A 195 9.02 8.23 18.96
C THR A 195 8.05 8.85 17.96
N THR A 196 8.22 8.57 16.67
CA THR A 196 7.37 9.11 15.60
C THR A 196 6.24 8.16 15.19
N SER A 197 6.25 6.91 15.64
CA SER A 197 5.34 5.83 15.22
C SER A 197 5.30 5.62 13.69
N LEU A 198 6.38 5.99 12.99
CA LEU A 198 6.45 5.89 11.52
C LEU A 198 6.47 4.46 11.02
N PHE A 199 7.06 3.55 11.78
CA PHE A 199 7.03 2.13 11.43
C PHE A 199 5.62 1.55 11.52
N GLU A 200 4.89 1.85 12.60
CA GLU A 200 3.50 1.45 12.80
C GLU A 200 2.59 2.04 11.72
N ARG A 201 2.76 3.33 11.40
CA ARG A 201 2.06 3.98 10.28
C ARG A 201 2.32 3.25 8.96
N ALA A 202 3.57 2.95 8.65
CA ALA A 202 3.93 2.24 7.42
C ALA A 202 3.31 0.84 7.34
N LEU A 203 3.29 0.09 8.46
CA LEU A 203 2.62 -1.21 8.57
C LEU A 203 1.12 -1.10 8.28
N ILE A 204 0.45 -0.09 8.88
CA ILE A 204 -0.99 0.13 8.74
C ILE A 204 -1.34 0.54 7.32
N LEU A 205 -0.64 1.50 6.72
CA LEU A 205 -0.92 1.93 5.35
C LEU A 205 -0.65 0.81 4.32
N ALA A 206 0.40 0.02 4.51
CA ALA A 206 0.65 -1.16 3.68
C ALA A 206 -0.38 -2.28 3.92
N ALA A 207 -0.90 -2.44 5.15
CA ALA A 207 -2.01 -3.34 5.45
C ALA A 207 -3.30 -2.88 4.76
N SER A 208 -3.58 -1.57 4.77
CA SER A 208 -4.75 -0.98 4.12
C SER A 208 -4.82 -1.32 2.63
N LEU A 209 -3.69 -1.21 1.90
CA LEU A 209 -3.61 -1.64 0.50
C LEU A 209 -4.03 -3.11 0.34
N SER A 210 -3.52 -4.00 1.22
CA SER A 210 -3.83 -5.43 1.15
C SER A 210 -5.30 -5.72 1.51
N VAL A 211 -5.87 -5.04 2.52
CA VAL A 211 -7.30 -5.15 2.87
C VAL A 211 -8.18 -4.72 1.70
N GLY A 212 -7.87 -3.58 1.07
CA GLY A 212 -8.58 -3.10 -0.11
C GLY A 212 -8.57 -4.13 -1.25
N MET A 213 -7.39 -4.71 -1.53
CA MET A 213 -7.26 -5.78 -2.53
C MET A 213 -8.11 -7.01 -2.17
N ALA A 214 -8.12 -7.44 -0.90
CA ALA A 214 -8.91 -8.58 -0.45
C ALA A 214 -10.42 -8.35 -0.63
N ILE A 215 -10.90 -7.15 -0.32
CA ILE A 215 -12.30 -6.74 -0.46
C ILE A 215 -12.70 -6.74 -1.94
N GLU A 216 -11.91 -6.10 -2.79
CA GLU A 216 -12.29 -5.95 -4.19
C GLU A 216 -12.22 -7.28 -4.94
N VAL A 217 -11.20 -8.11 -4.73
CA VAL A 217 -11.10 -9.42 -5.39
C VAL A 217 -12.23 -10.37 -4.94
N MET A 218 -12.70 -10.25 -3.70
CA MET A 218 -13.91 -10.94 -3.23
C MET A 218 -15.15 -10.43 -3.98
N ARG A 219 -15.34 -9.11 -4.05
CA ARG A 219 -16.50 -8.49 -4.71
C ARG A 219 -16.62 -8.95 -6.18
N ILE A 220 -15.54 -8.84 -6.95
CA ILE A 220 -15.56 -9.26 -8.37
C ILE A 220 -15.82 -10.76 -8.53
N SER A 221 -15.30 -11.59 -7.62
CA SER A 221 -15.52 -13.05 -7.64
C SER A 221 -16.97 -13.42 -7.34
N VAL A 222 -17.61 -12.72 -6.41
CA VAL A 222 -19.03 -12.88 -6.10
C VAL A 222 -19.89 -12.47 -7.30
N GLU A 223 -19.62 -11.32 -7.93
CA GLU A 223 -20.35 -10.88 -9.12
C GLU A 223 -20.18 -11.82 -10.30
N TYR A 224 -18.95 -12.29 -10.54
CA TYR A 224 -18.70 -13.33 -11.57
C TYR A 224 -19.50 -14.59 -11.31
N SER A 225 -19.57 -15.06 -10.06
CA SER A 225 -20.29 -16.28 -9.71
C SER A 225 -21.82 -16.17 -9.86
N LYS A 226 -22.39 -14.95 -9.82
CA LYS A 226 -23.81 -14.69 -10.09
C LYS A 226 -24.15 -14.75 -11.57
N THR A 227 -23.22 -14.40 -12.45
CA THR A 227 -23.46 -14.25 -13.90
C THR A 227 -22.93 -15.42 -14.73
N ARG A 228 -21.85 -16.08 -14.28
CA ARG A 228 -21.28 -17.22 -15.00
C ARG A 228 -22.13 -18.47 -14.80
N GLU A 229 -22.55 -19.07 -15.90
CA GLU A 229 -23.33 -20.31 -15.88
C GLU A 229 -22.48 -21.53 -16.27
N GLN A 230 -22.68 -22.62 -15.55
CA GLN A 230 -22.19 -23.97 -15.87
C GLN A 230 -23.20 -24.99 -15.33
N PHE A 231 -23.31 -26.13 -16.02
CA PHE A 231 -24.26 -27.21 -15.66
C PHE A 231 -25.71 -26.69 -15.57
N GLY A 232 -26.08 -25.74 -16.43
CA GLY A 232 -27.43 -25.21 -16.57
C GLY A 232 -27.87 -24.20 -15.48
N LYS A 233 -26.94 -23.64 -14.68
CA LYS A 233 -27.25 -22.64 -13.65
C LYS A 233 -26.03 -21.79 -13.30
N PRO A 234 -26.22 -20.62 -12.67
CA PRO A 234 -25.13 -19.79 -12.15
C PRO A 234 -24.22 -20.58 -11.21
N ILE A 235 -22.89 -20.40 -11.38
CA ILE A 235 -21.91 -21.17 -10.58
C ILE A 235 -22.00 -20.85 -9.09
N GLY A 236 -22.42 -19.64 -8.71
CA GLY A 236 -22.67 -19.25 -7.31
C GLY A 236 -23.82 -20.01 -6.63
N SER A 237 -24.61 -20.81 -7.39
CA SER A 237 -25.61 -21.70 -6.81
C SER A 237 -25.01 -22.95 -6.15
N PHE A 238 -23.76 -23.31 -6.48
CA PHE A 238 -23.08 -24.48 -5.93
C PHE A 238 -22.53 -24.21 -4.53
N GLN A 239 -22.73 -25.17 -3.61
CA GLN A 239 -22.37 -25.02 -2.20
C GLN A 239 -20.87 -24.76 -1.99
N ALA A 240 -20.01 -25.41 -2.77
CA ALA A 240 -18.56 -25.20 -2.68
C ALA A 240 -18.16 -23.75 -2.94
N LEU A 241 -18.76 -23.08 -3.94
CA LEU A 241 -18.47 -21.69 -4.26
C LEU A 241 -19.05 -20.71 -3.22
N LYS A 242 -20.23 -21.04 -2.66
CA LYS A 242 -20.77 -20.28 -1.52
C LYS A 242 -19.84 -20.34 -0.30
N THR A 243 -19.22 -21.49 -0.06
CA THR A 243 -18.25 -21.67 1.02
C THR A 243 -17.01 -20.82 0.78
N TYR A 244 -16.46 -20.78 -0.45
CA TYR A 244 -15.36 -19.87 -0.78
C TYR A 244 -15.73 -18.39 -0.54
N ALA A 245 -16.88 -17.96 -1.06
CA ALA A 245 -17.35 -16.59 -0.86
C ALA A 245 -17.51 -16.22 0.62
N ALA A 246 -18.04 -17.13 1.44
CA ALA A 246 -18.17 -16.92 2.88
C ALA A 246 -16.82 -16.78 3.59
N TYR A 247 -15.84 -17.63 3.25
CA TYR A 247 -14.48 -17.51 3.79
C TYR A 247 -13.79 -16.22 3.33
N MET A 248 -13.98 -15.81 2.07
CA MET A 248 -13.43 -14.55 1.57
C MET A 248 -14.01 -13.35 2.34
N ALA A 249 -15.32 -13.32 2.56
CA ALA A 249 -15.99 -12.29 3.33
C ALA A 249 -15.50 -12.25 4.79
N SER A 250 -15.44 -13.40 5.45
CA SER A 250 -14.96 -13.48 6.86
C SER A 250 -13.54 -12.97 7.03
N ARG A 251 -12.63 -13.23 6.05
CA ARG A 251 -11.27 -12.71 6.09
C ARG A 251 -11.23 -11.19 5.90
N CYS A 252 -12.06 -10.65 5.00
CA CYS A 252 -12.15 -9.21 4.82
C CYS A 252 -12.57 -8.52 6.12
N GLU A 253 -13.65 -8.98 6.74
CA GLU A 253 -14.16 -8.44 8.00
C GLU A 253 -13.13 -8.49 9.13
N LEU A 254 -12.44 -9.64 9.27
CA LEU A 254 -11.39 -9.79 10.27
C LEU A 254 -10.24 -8.82 10.04
N ALA A 255 -9.73 -8.78 8.79
CA ALA A 255 -8.57 -7.96 8.45
C ALA A 255 -8.90 -6.45 8.56
N GLU A 256 -10.08 -6.04 8.13
CA GLU A 256 -10.54 -4.65 8.21
C GLU A 256 -10.76 -4.20 9.66
N SER A 257 -11.42 -5.02 10.48
CA SER A 257 -11.60 -4.71 11.91
C SER A 257 -10.26 -4.57 12.62
N GLN A 258 -9.30 -5.48 12.38
CA GLN A 258 -7.96 -5.40 12.97
C GLN A 258 -7.19 -4.17 12.47
N LEU A 259 -7.34 -3.80 11.20
CA LEU A 259 -6.71 -2.63 10.61
C LEU A 259 -7.14 -1.34 11.32
N PHE A 260 -8.45 -1.10 11.43
CA PHE A 260 -8.96 0.11 12.08
C PHE A 260 -8.66 0.14 13.58
N PHE A 261 -8.74 -1.00 14.26
CA PHE A 261 -8.33 -1.07 15.67
C PHE A 261 -6.86 -0.69 15.83
N ALA A 262 -5.96 -1.20 14.96
CA ALA A 262 -4.54 -0.87 14.99
C ALA A 262 -4.28 0.62 14.71
N ALA A 263 -4.97 1.21 13.73
CA ALA A 263 -4.84 2.65 13.45
C ALA A 263 -5.20 3.50 14.67
N LEU A 264 -6.34 3.22 15.29
CA LEU A 264 -6.79 3.92 16.49
C LEU A 264 -5.88 3.67 17.70
N ALA A 265 -5.30 2.47 17.83
CA ALA A 265 -4.37 2.15 18.91
C ALA A 265 -3.06 2.93 18.77
N VAL A 266 -2.55 3.13 17.54
CA VAL A 266 -1.37 3.96 17.27
C VAL A 266 -1.66 5.43 17.58
N GLU A 267 -2.78 5.97 17.13
CA GLU A 267 -3.17 7.36 17.41
C GLU A 267 -3.35 7.63 18.90
N ALA A 268 -3.93 6.68 19.62
CA ALA A 268 -4.14 6.79 21.08
C ALA A 268 -2.89 6.44 21.89
N ASN A 269 -1.76 6.13 21.24
CA ASN A 269 -0.49 5.72 21.87
C ASN A 269 -0.67 4.56 22.89
N PHE A 270 -1.42 3.52 22.49
CA PHE A 270 -1.56 2.32 23.33
C PHE A 270 -0.22 1.59 23.44
N GLU A 271 0.02 0.95 24.59
CA GLU A 271 1.20 0.11 24.80
C GLU A 271 1.27 -1.06 23.77
N SER A 272 0.11 -1.56 23.35
CA SER A 272 0.00 -2.62 22.33
C SER A 272 0.07 -2.11 20.88
N ALA A 273 0.22 -0.81 20.61
CA ALA A 273 0.11 -0.22 19.27
C ALA A 273 0.96 -0.94 18.22
N ARG A 274 2.23 -1.23 18.54
CA ARG A 274 3.14 -1.96 17.64
C ARG A 274 2.66 -3.38 17.35
N SER A 275 2.23 -4.12 18.38
CA SER A 275 1.73 -5.49 18.18
C SER A 275 0.44 -5.52 17.39
N GLU A 276 -0.44 -4.52 17.58
CA GLU A 276 -1.67 -4.38 16.78
C GLU A 276 -1.38 -4.05 15.32
N ALA A 277 -0.42 -3.16 15.05
CA ALA A 277 -0.01 -2.84 13.68
C ALA A 277 0.62 -4.04 12.96
N LEU A 278 1.44 -4.84 13.65
CA LEU A 278 1.99 -6.10 13.14
C LEU A 278 0.90 -7.13 12.85
N ALA A 279 -0.07 -7.28 13.75
CA ALA A 279 -1.22 -8.18 13.57
C ALA A 279 -2.09 -7.75 12.38
N ALA A 280 -2.36 -6.45 12.25
CA ALA A 280 -3.09 -5.88 11.10
C ALA A 280 -2.37 -6.18 9.78
N ARG A 281 -1.05 -5.97 9.74
CA ARG A 281 -0.24 -6.26 8.56
C ARG A 281 -0.26 -7.73 8.18
N PHE A 282 -0.10 -8.63 9.15
CA PHE A 282 -0.15 -10.08 8.92
C PHE A 282 -1.52 -10.52 8.40
N ASN A 283 -2.61 -10.14 9.09
CA ASN A 283 -3.97 -10.52 8.71
C ASN A 283 -4.35 -9.98 7.33
N ALA A 284 -3.92 -8.75 6.98
CA ALA A 284 -4.17 -8.14 5.69
C ALA A 284 -3.48 -8.88 4.53
N ILE A 285 -2.20 -9.24 4.69
CA ILE A 285 -1.45 -10.03 3.70
C ILE A 285 -2.13 -11.37 3.46
N GLU A 286 -2.47 -12.09 4.54
CA GLU A 286 -3.12 -13.41 4.46
C GLU A 286 -4.52 -13.31 3.83
N ALA A 287 -5.30 -12.28 4.16
CA ALA A 287 -6.61 -12.06 3.55
C ALA A 287 -6.48 -11.83 2.04
N ALA A 288 -5.57 -10.94 1.61
CA ALA A 288 -5.35 -10.65 0.19
C ALA A 288 -4.84 -11.89 -0.57
N ARG A 289 -3.88 -12.64 0.00
CA ARG A 289 -3.33 -13.85 -0.59
C ARG A 289 -4.40 -14.92 -0.78
N MET A 290 -5.09 -15.30 0.30
CA MET A 290 -6.09 -16.36 0.28
C MET A 290 -7.32 -15.99 -0.58
N ASN A 291 -7.74 -14.72 -0.54
CA ASN A 291 -8.85 -14.26 -1.38
C ASN A 291 -8.45 -14.21 -2.85
N GLY A 292 -7.21 -13.83 -3.16
CA GLY A 292 -6.65 -13.92 -4.51
C GLY A 292 -6.64 -15.35 -5.05
N GLU A 293 -6.18 -16.32 -4.27
CA GLU A 293 -6.19 -17.76 -4.64
C GLU A 293 -7.62 -18.27 -4.89
N HIS A 294 -8.56 -17.94 -4.01
CA HIS A 294 -9.96 -18.30 -4.19
C HIS A 294 -10.59 -17.63 -5.42
N ALA A 295 -10.22 -16.37 -5.70
CA ALA A 295 -10.70 -15.67 -6.89
C ALA A 295 -10.24 -16.38 -8.19
N ILE A 296 -8.96 -16.76 -8.27
CA ILE A 296 -8.44 -17.55 -9.38
C ILE A 296 -9.25 -18.85 -9.52
N GLN A 297 -9.49 -19.56 -8.42
CA GLN A 297 -10.25 -20.81 -8.43
C GLN A 297 -11.70 -20.61 -8.90
N ILE A 298 -12.38 -19.54 -8.46
CA ILE A 298 -13.76 -19.23 -8.84
C ILE A 298 -13.86 -18.88 -10.33
N HIS A 299 -12.89 -18.14 -10.87
CA HIS A 299 -12.85 -17.77 -12.29
C HIS A 299 -12.35 -18.93 -13.19
N GLY A 300 -11.71 -19.95 -12.61
CA GLY A 300 -11.13 -21.07 -13.35
C GLY A 300 -10.03 -20.60 -14.32
N GLY A 301 -9.98 -21.16 -15.52
CA GLY A 301 -8.96 -20.81 -16.53
C GLY A 301 -8.87 -19.32 -16.83
N TYR A 302 -9.97 -18.61 -16.78
CA TYR A 302 -9.98 -17.13 -16.98
C TYR A 302 -9.25 -16.37 -15.88
N GLY A 303 -9.20 -16.89 -14.66
CA GLY A 303 -8.53 -16.24 -13.54
C GLY A 303 -7.02 -16.06 -13.73
N TYR A 304 -6.40 -16.87 -14.60
CA TYR A 304 -4.95 -16.78 -14.90
C TYR A 304 -4.64 -15.93 -16.14
N THR A 305 -5.66 -15.52 -16.89
CA THR A 305 -5.41 -14.78 -18.13
C THR A 305 -5.24 -13.28 -17.85
N THR A 306 -4.40 -12.61 -18.63
CA THR A 306 -4.17 -11.16 -18.55
C THR A 306 -5.40 -10.33 -18.94
N GLU A 307 -6.39 -10.97 -19.58
CA GLU A 307 -7.66 -10.34 -19.97
C GLU A 307 -8.60 -10.08 -18.77
N TYR A 308 -8.47 -10.88 -17.70
CA TYR A 308 -9.29 -10.77 -16.50
C TYR A 308 -8.50 -10.16 -15.33
N THR A 309 -9.22 -9.60 -14.37
CA THR A 309 -8.60 -8.82 -13.29
C THR A 309 -8.08 -9.62 -12.09
N PRO A 310 -8.54 -10.84 -11.75
CA PRO A 310 -8.14 -11.51 -10.52
C PRO A 310 -6.63 -11.68 -10.35
N TYR A 311 -5.89 -12.04 -11.43
CA TYR A 311 -4.44 -12.24 -11.36
C TYR A 311 -3.70 -10.97 -10.92
N ARG A 312 -4.21 -9.76 -11.27
CA ARG A 312 -3.59 -8.49 -10.91
C ARG A 312 -3.54 -8.27 -9.41
N PHE A 313 -4.59 -8.69 -8.69
CA PHE A 313 -4.62 -8.63 -7.22
C PHE A 313 -3.61 -9.59 -6.61
N VAL A 314 -3.42 -10.77 -7.21
CA VAL A 314 -2.40 -11.73 -6.76
C VAL A 314 -1.01 -11.18 -6.98
N THR A 315 -0.69 -10.69 -8.18
CA THR A 315 0.64 -10.15 -8.51
C THR A 315 0.97 -8.89 -7.70
N ARG A 316 0.01 -7.97 -7.53
CA ARG A 316 0.18 -6.79 -6.68
C ARG A 316 0.42 -7.18 -5.22
N ASN A 317 -0.32 -8.15 -4.68
CA ASN A 317 -0.11 -8.59 -3.31
C ASN A 317 1.28 -9.18 -3.10
N HIS A 318 1.84 -9.93 -4.07
CA HIS A 318 3.22 -10.42 -4.01
C HIS A 318 4.28 -9.32 -3.95
N VAL A 319 4.00 -8.15 -4.51
CA VAL A 319 4.86 -6.97 -4.37
C VAL A 319 4.68 -6.36 -2.98
N ILE A 320 3.43 -6.11 -2.58
CA ILE A 320 3.10 -5.42 -1.33
C ILE A 320 3.49 -6.23 -0.10
N GLU A 321 3.38 -7.56 -0.09
CA GLU A 321 3.79 -8.40 1.06
C GLU A 321 5.28 -8.29 1.42
N ARG A 322 6.12 -7.83 0.47
CA ARG A 322 7.58 -7.74 0.64
C ARG A 322 8.07 -6.38 1.10
N ILE A 323 7.22 -5.35 1.06
CA ILE A 323 7.55 -4.04 1.58
C ILE A 323 7.25 -3.96 3.07
N ILE A 324 7.97 -3.08 3.78
CA ILE A 324 7.84 -2.92 5.24
C ILE A 324 7.93 -4.28 5.92
N SER A 325 9.15 -4.82 5.94
CA SER A 325 9.42 -6.21 6.32
C SER A 325 8.99 -6.54 7.75
N LEU A 326 8.20 -7.60 7.90
CA LEU A 326 7.87 -8.19 9.21
C LEU A 326 9.06 -8.93 9.84
N ARG A 327 10.12 -9.27 9.05
CA ARG A 327 11.23 -10.09 9.53
C ARG A 327 12.02 -9.47 10.68
N SER A 328 12.33 -8.17 10.60
CA SER A 328 13.06 -7.46 11.64
C SER A 328 12.23 -7.36 12.93
N ALA A 329 10.95 -7.06 12.83
CA ALA A 329 10.09 -6.83 13.98
C ALA A 329 9.70 -8.12 14.73
N VAL A 330 9.66 -9.27 14.05
CA VAL A 330 9.36 -10.57 14.69
C VAL A 330 10.58 -11.16 15.39
N LEU A 331 11.80 -10.91 14.86
CA LEU A 331 13.02 -11.39 15.49
C LEU A 331 13.37 -10.64 16.77
N ASP A 332 12.94 -9.38 16.90
CA ASP A 332 13.15 -8.58 18.11
C ASP A 332 12.07 -8.85 19.20
N ALA A 333 10.99 -9.56 18.85
CA ALA A 333 9.90 -9.89 19.74
C ALA A 333 9.97 -11.32 20.34
N ILE A 334 10.98 -12.13 19.93
CA ILE A 334 11.27 -13.48 20.43
C ILE A 334 12.55 -13.44 21.24
#